data_951a805f6e65acb0b7ba1340cc5c6867
#
_entry.id   951a805f6e65acb0b7ba1340cc5c6867
#
_cell.length_a   1.000
_cell.length_b   1.000
_cell.length_c   1.000
_cell.angle_alpha   90.00
_cell.angle_beta   90.00
_cell.angle_gamma   90.00
#
_symmetry.space_group_name_H-M   'P 1'
#
loop_
_entity.id
_entity.type
_entity.pdbx_description
1 polymer ?
#
loop_
_entity_poly.entity_id
_entity_poly.type
_entity_poly.pdbx_seq_one_letter_code
_entity_poly.pdbx_strand_id
1 'polypeptide(L)'
;MNKKTKDGVATIGIYVDDILLTCSSPSLADTTIQDLEKEYKQLKVTRGTTHNYLGMVLDFTQKGVVRECQSGMTEEITRAPGVDTLTVALGPSEEKPKTPGTELLFSSSDRSPALDPPLTKIVHSLTARILFVANRARPDMLTFISFMTKRVLAPTVEDGRKLLRAMRYLAHTSKLELTLGF
;
A
#
# COMPACT_ATOMS: atom_id res chain seq x y z
N MET A 1 16.90 -8.79 9.92
CA MET A 1 18.07 -9.40 10.61
C MET A 1 17.60 -10.60 11.42
N ASN A 2 18.30 -11.73 11.33
CA ASN A 2 17.90 -12.97 12.05
C ASN A 2 18.95 -13.34 13.07
N LYS A 3 18.54 -13.60 14.31
CA LYS A 3 19.40 -14.10 15.40
C LYS A 3 18.94 -15.51 15.78
N LYS A 4 19.82 -16.50 15.61
CA LYS A 4 19.59 -17.86 16.08
C LYS A 4 20.26 -18.02 17.44
N THR A 5 19.52 -18.55 18.41
CA THR A 5 19.99 -18.85 19.77
C THR A 5 19.66 -20.30 20.11
N LYS A 6 20.10 -20.78 21.27
CA LYS A 6 19.70 -22.11 21.79
C LYS A 6 18.19 -22.17 22.07
N ASP A 7 17.58 -21.02 22.38
CA ASP A 7 16.17 -20.88 22.74
C ASP A 7 15.25 -20.62 21.54
N GLY A 8 15.82 -20.54 20.33
CA GLY A 8 15.05 -20.40 19.09
C GLY A 8 15.58 -19.32 18.14
N VAL A 9 14.69 -18.80 17.33
CA VAL A 9 14.97 -17.80 16.30
C VAL A 9 14.23 -16.50 16.59
N ALA A 10 14.96 -15.39 16.58
CA ALA A 10 14.40 -14.04 16.59
C ALA A 10 14.67 -13.35 15.22
N THR A 11 13.65 -12.79 14.62
CA THR A 11 13.74 -12.02 13.38
C THR A 11 13.32 -10.59 13.64
N ILE A 12 14.17 -9.64 13.26
CA ILE A 12 13.94 -8.21 13.45
C ILE A 12 13.87 -7.54 12.07
N GLY A 13 12.74 -6.94 11.76
CA GLY A 13 12.54 -5.99 10.67
C GLY A 13 12.64 -4.57 11.21
N ILE A 14 13.51 -3.75 10.67
CA ILE A 14 13.72 -2.36 11.09
C ILE A 14 13.43 -1.46 9.89
N TYR A 15 12.62 -0.45 10.11
CA TYR A 15 12.38 0.60 9.15
C TYR A 15 12.32 1.95 9.87
N VAL A 16 13.41 2.72 9.73
CA VAL A 16 13.64 4.00 10.43
C VAL A 16 13.52 3.80 11.94
N ASP A 17 12.39 4.18 12.54
CA ASP A 17 12.06 4.12 13.96
C ASP A 17 11.08 2.97 14.31
N ASP A 18 10.51 2.31 13.31
CA ASP A 18 9.61 1.18 13.51
C ASP A 18 10.35 -0.17 13.52
N ILE A 19 10.08 -0.99 14.52
CA ILE A 19 10.66 -2.33 14.68
C ILE A 19 9.54 -3.38 14.71
N LEU A 20 9.60 -4.35 13.82
CA LEU A 20 8.79 -5.57 13.88
C LEU A 20 9.67 -6.72 14.37
N LEU A 21 9.34 -7.25 15.56
CA LEU A 21 10.04 -8.39 16.17
C LEU A 21 9.16 -9.63 16.12
N THR A 22 9.66 -10.70 15.51
CA THR A 22 9.05 -12.04 15.55
C THR A 22 9.99 -13.03 16.22
N CYS A 23 9.50 -13.81 17.17
CA CYS A 23 10.30 -14.77 17.93
C CYS A 23 9.59 -16.12 18.04
N SER A 24 10.38 -17.18 18.12
CA SER A 24 9.87 -18.54 18.32
C SER A 24 9.34 -18.80 19.75
N SER A 25 9.68 -17.94 20.72
CA SER A 25 9.18 -18.02 22.09
C SER A 25 9.02 -16.63 22.72
N PRO A 26 8.08 -16.46 23.67
CA PRO A 26 7.91 -15.19 24.40
C PRO A 26 9.16 -14.77 25.18
N SER A 27 9.86 -15.73 25.82
CA SER A 27 11.08 -15.46 26.59
C SER A 27 12.20 -14.91 25.73
N LEU A 28 12.35 -15.41 24.50
CA LEU A 28 13.32 -14.88 23.52
C LEU A 28 12.95 -13.46 23.07
N ALA A 29 11.66 -13.17 22.94
CA ALA A 29 11.19 -11.82 22.63
C ALA A 29 11.55 -10.85 23.77
N ASP A 30 11.30 -11.23 25.04
CA ASP A 30 11.62 -10.42 26.22
C ASP A 30 13.12 -10.12 26.30
N THR A 31 13.96 -11.15 26.16
CA THR A 31 15.43 -10.98 26.17
C THR A 31 15.89 -10.09 25.02
N THR A 32 15.30 -10.24 23.81
CA THR A 32 15.68 -9.43 22.66
C THR A 32 15.30 -7.96 22.85
N ILE A 33 14.10 -7.70 23.43
CA ILE A 33 13.66 -6.33 23.74
C ILE A 33 14.59 -5.70 24.77
N GLN A 34 14.94 -6.42 25.85
CA GLN A 34 15.88 -5.92 26.87
C GLN A 34 17.26 -5.60 26.29
N ASP A 35 17.75 -6.42 25.36
CA ASP A 35 19.02 -6.13 24.68
C ASP A 35 18.94 -4.86 23.81
N LEU A 36 17.82 -4.66 23.10
CA LEU A 36 17.59 -3.44 22.34
C LEU A 36 17.46 -2.21 23.25
N GLU A 37 16.79 -2.31 24.40
CA GLU A 37 16.63 -1.20 25.33
C GLU A 37 17.95 -0.76 25.99
N LYS A 38 18.93 -1.64 26.11
CA LYS A 38 20.29 -1.28 26.58
C LYS A 38 20.96 -0.32 25.61
N GLU A 39 20.71 -0.46 24.31
CA GLU A 39 21.34 0.35 23.24
C GLU A 39 20.52 1.59 22.90
N TYR A 40 19.19 1.46 22.82
CA TYR A 40 18.27 2.46 22.27
C TYR A 40 17.34 3.12 23.29
N LYS A 41 17.59 2.96 24.60
CA LYS A 41 16.72 3.41 25.70
C LYS A 41 15.36 2.67 25.71
N GLN A 42 14.40 3.20 26.45
CA GLN A 42 13.08 2.59 26.60
C GLN A 42 12.31 2.55 25.27
N LEU A 43 11.86 1.37 24.88
CA LEU A 43 11.07 1.15 23.68
C LEU A 43 9.58 1.09 24.01
N LYS A 44 8.75 1.63 23.13
CA LYS A 44 7.30 1.45 23.20
C LYS A 44 6.94 0.10 22.57
N VAL A 45 6.69 -0.91 23.39
CA VAL A 45 6.39 -2.27 22.95
C VAL A 45 4.89 -2.51 22.90
N THR A 46 4.39 -3.00 21.76
CA THR A 46 3.02 -3.51 21.59
C THR A 46 3.06 -5.02 21.41
N ARG A 47 2.15 -5.75 22.06
CA ARG A 47 2.03 -7.21 21.99
C ARG A 47 0.61 -7.60 21.60
N GLY A 48 0.44 -8.78 21.05
CA GLY A 48 -0.86 -9.31 20.64
C GLY A 48 -0.80 -10.03 19.31
N THR A 49 -1.96 -10.23 18.70
CA THR A 49 -2.11 -10.90 17.42
C THR A 49 -2.35 -9.93 16.26
N THR A 50 -2.58 -8.64 16.57
CA THR A 50 -2.83 -7.61 15.56
C THR A 50 -1.90 -6.43 15.81
N HIS A 51 -1.16 -6.02 14.80
CA HIS A 51 -0.16 -4.96 14.87
C HIS A 51 -0.30 -3.96 13.75
N ASN A 52 -0.04 -2.69 14.05
CA ASN A 52 0.16 -1.66 13.01
C ASN A 52 1.67 -1.55 12.74
N TYR A 53 2.06 -1.76 11.49
CA TYR A 53 3.44 -1.66 11.05
C TYR A 53 3.50 -1.03 9.65
N LEU A 54 4.21 0.06 9.49
CA LEU A 54 4.36 0.79 8.22
C LEU A 54 3.04 1.16 7.52
N GLY A 55 2.02 1.49 8.31
CA GLY A 55 0.68 1.80 7.78
C GLY A 55 -0.14 0.58 7.34
N MET A 56 0.38 -0.63 7.58
CA MET A 56 -0.36 -1.89 7.40
C MET A 56 -0.92 -2.37 8.74
N VAL A 57 -2.08 -2.98 8.71
CA VAL A 57 -2.59 -3.80 9.81
C VAL A 57 -2.19 -5.24 9.51
N LEU A 58 -1.35 -5.81 10.37
CA LEU A 58 -0.91 -7.20 10.31
C LEU A 58 -1.71 -8.02 11.32
N ASP A 59 -2.47 -9.00 10.84
CA ASP A 59 -3.27 -9.90 11.69
C ASP A 59 -2.68 -11.32 11.67
N PHE A 60 -2.23 -11.77 12.84
CA PHE A 60 -1.67 -13.10 13.12
C PHE A 60 -2.64 -13.98 13.91
N THR A 61 -3.94 -13.68 13.93
CA THR A 61 -4.94 -14.42 14.70
C THR A 61 -5.03 -15.88 14.26
N GLN A 62 -4.84 -16.14 12.98
CA GLN A 62 -4.85 -17.49 12.42
C GLN A 62 -3.44 -18.06 12.35
N LYS A 63 -3.20 -19.21 12.99
CA LYS A 63 -1.88 -19.87 12.98
C LYS A 63 -1.45 -20.21 11.55
N GLY A 64 -0.20 -19.86 11.22
CA GLY A 64 0.39 -20.11 9.89
C GLY A 64 -0.09 -19.14 8.80
N VAL A 65 -0.82 -18.07 9.17
CA VAL A 65 -1.33 -17.09 8.23
C VAL A 65 -1.12 -15.68 8.78
N VAL A 66 -0.65 -14.78 7.93
CA VAL A 66 -0.66 -13.34 8.17
C VAL A 66 -1.61 -12.71 7.17
N ARG A 67 -2.54 -11.89 7.66
CA ARG A 67 -3.36 -11.03 6.81
C ARG A 67 -2.84 -9.61 6.87
N GLU A 68 -2.64 -9.01 5.71
CA GLU A 68 -2.22 -7.62 5.57
C GLU A 68 -3.35 -6.78 4.99
N CYS A 69 -3.68 -5.68 5.62
CA CYS A 69 -4.69 -4.75 5.17
C CYS A 69 -4.20 -3.31 5.27
N GLN A 70 -4.54 -2.50 4.30
CA GLN A 70 -4.35 -1.04 4.30
C GLN A 70 -5.66 -0.29 3.99
N SER A 71 -6.78 -0.75 4.53
CA SER A 71 -8.11 -0.17 4.27
C SER A 71 -8.14 1.33 4.59
N GLY A 72 -7.61 1.76 5.72
CA GLY A 72 -7.55 3.17 6.11
C GLY A 72 -6.80 4.03 5.10
N MET A 73 -5.61 3.61 4.67
CA MET A 73 -4.83 4.31 3.64
C MET A 73 -5.57 4.31 2.29
N THR A 74 -6.18 3.19 1.92
CA THR A 74 -6.97 3.06 0.69
C THR A 74 -8.15 4.03 0.69
N GLU A 75 -8.88 4.12 1.80
CA GLU A 75 -9.98 5.07 1.94
C GLU A 75 -9.50 6.52 1.92
N GLU A 76 -8.41 6.84 2.58
CA GLU A 76 -7.82 8.19 2.56
C GLU A 76 -7.43 8.60 1.13
N ILE A 77 -6.78 7.70 0.37
CA ILE A 77 -6.39 7.98 -1.02
C ILE A 77 -7.62 8.21 -1.88
N THR A 78 -8.64 7.37 -1.77
CA THR A 78 -9.84 7.43 -2.62
C THR A 78 -10.74 8.62 -2.31
N ARG A 79 -10.61 9.21 -1.12
CA ARG A 79 -11.33 10.42 -0.68
C ARG A 79 -10.46 11.69 -0.75
N ALA A 80 -9.26 11.61 -1.31
CA ALA A 80 -8.38 12.78 -1.40
C ALA A 80 -8.99 13.88 -2.27
N PRO A 81 -8.87 15.18 -1.90
CA PRO A 81 -9.45 16.31 -2.66
C PRO A 81 -9.00 16.33 -4.14
N GLY A 82 -7.83 15.80 -4.45
CA GLY A 82 -7.36 15.65 -5.82
C GLY A 82 -8.23 14.73 -6.68
N VAL A 83 -8.92 13.74 -6.09
CA VAL A 83 -9.84 12.84 -6.80
C VAL A 83 -11.05 13.61 -7.28
N ASP A 84 -11.63 14.47 -6.42
CA ASP A 84 -12.78 15.30 -6.77
C ASP A 84 -12.39 16.31 -7.85
N THR A 85 -11.24 16.98 -7.70
CA THR A 85 -10.72 17.92 -8.70
C THR A 85 -10.56 17.26 -10.05
N LEU A 86 -9.94 16.08 -10.09
CA LEU A 86 -9.73 15.32 -11.32
C LEU A 86 -11.07 14.85 -11.91
N THR A 87 -12.02 14.46 -11.07
CA THR A 87 -13.35 14.01 -11.50
C THR A 87 -14.14 15.17 -12.12
N VAL A 88 -14.11 16.36 -11.52
CA VAL A 88 -14.77 17.55 -12.07
C VAL A 88 -14.15 17.95 -13.40
N ALA A 89 -12.82 17.94 -13.52
CA ALA A 89 -12.13 18.36 -14.73
C ALA A 89 -12.30 17.37 -15.92
N LEU A 90 -12.33 16.07 -15.65
CA LEU A 90 -12.35 15.04 -16.70
C LEU A 90 -13.73 14.42 -16.96
N GLY A 91 -14.71 14.81 -16.16
CA GLY A 91 -16.05 14.26 -16.15
C GLY A 91 -16.12 12.87 -15.48
N PRO A 92 -17.33 12.39 -15.15
CA PRO A 92 -17.52 11.05 -14.61
C PRO A 92 -17.07 10.02 -15.64
N SER A 93 -16.24 9.08 -15.22
CA SER A 93 -15.91 7.94 -16.08
C SER A 93 -17.17 7.08 -16.24
N GLU A 94 -17.71 6.98 -17.42
CA GLU A 94 -18.98 6.28 -17.70
C GLU A 94 -18.91 4.75 -17.55
N GLU A 95 -17.74 4.19 -17.42
CA GLU A 95 -17.57 2.75 -17.35
C GLU A 95 -17.71 2.19 -15.93
N LYS A 96 -18.45 1.07 -15.82
CA LYS A 96 -18.51 0.25 -14.61
C LYS A 96 -17.09 -0.16 -14.16
N PRO A 97 -16.84 -0.25 -12.83
CA PRO A 97 -15.54 -0.68 -12.33
C PRO A 97 -15.23 -2.10 -12.86
N LYS A 98 -14.32 -2.19 -13.79
CA LYS A 98 -13.73 -3.46 -14.25
C LYS A 98 -12.41 -3.66 -13.53
N THR A 99 -12.07 -4.91 -13.24
CA THR A 99 -10.79 -5.27 -12.64
C THR A 99 -9.63 -4.60 -13.39
N PRO A 100 -8.64 -4.00 -12.69
CA PRO A 100 -7.42 -3.52 -13.34
C PRO A 100 -6.75 -4.68 -14.07
N GLY A 101 -6.40 -4.52 -15.33
CA GLY A 101 -5.78 -5.58 -16.13
C GLY A 101 -6.50 -5.87 -17.44
N THR A 102 -7.57 -5.13 -17.76
CA THR A 102 -8.14 -5.19 -19.11
C THR A 102 -7.25 -4.42 -20.09
N GLU A 103 -7.17 -4.86 -21.33
CA GLU A 103 -6.35 -4.26 -22.40
C GLU A 103 -6.55 -2.75 -22.53
N LEU A 104 -7.77 -2.25 -22.30
CA LEU A 104 -8.09 -0.81 -22.34
C LEU A 104 -7.35 0.02 -21.29
N LEU A 105 -6.95 -0.56 -20.16
CA LEU A 105 -6.17 0.16 -19.12
C LEU A 105 -4.72 0.39 -19.53
N PHE A 106 -4.18 -0.45 -20.39
CA PHE A 106 -2.77 -0.40 -20.79
C PHE A 106 -2.58 0.16 -22.21
N SER A 107 -3.67 0.45 -22.92
CA SER A 107 -3.57 1.14 -24.20
C SER A 107 -3.14 2.58 -24.01
N SER A 108 -2.30 3.11 -24.87
CA SER A 108 -2.00 4.53 -24.99
C SER A 108 -2.63 5.07 -26.26
N SER A 109 -3.35 6.18 -26.18
CA SER A 109 -3.81 6.91 -27.35
C SER A 109 -2.92 8.13 -27.56
N ASP A 110 -2.16 8.14 -28.64
CA ASP A 110 -1.32 9.28 -29.01
C ASP A 110 -2.15 10.52 -29.38
N ARG A 111 -3.48 10.35 -29.49
CA ARG A 111 -4.42 11.44 -29.84
C ARG A 111 -5.05 12.09 -28.60
N SER A 112 -4.84 11.56 -27.40
CA SER A 112 -5.40 12.16 -26.20
C SER A 112 -4.61 13.41 -25.79
N PRO A 113 -5.27 14.56 -25.54
CA PRO A 113 -4.58 15.78 -25.14
C PRO A 113 -3.85 15.61 -23.81
N ALA A 114 -2.71 16.31 -23.68
CA ALA A 114 -1.99 16.37 -22.41
C ALA A 114 -2.83 17.06 -21.32
N LEU A 115 -2.66 16.64 -20.09
CA LEU A 115 -3.23 17.34 -18.94
C LEU A 115 -2.47 18.65 -18.67
N ASP A 116 -3.18 19.64 -18.16
CA ASP A 116 -2.57 20.87 -17.68
C ASP A 116 -1.67 20.62 -16.44
N PRO A 117 -0.76 21.55 -16.11
CA PRO A 117 0.19 21.34 -15.00
C PRO A 117 -0.45 21.09 -13.64
N PRO A 118 -1.55 21.75 -13.23
CA PRO A 118 -2.23 21.44 -11.96
C PRO A 118 -2.75 19.99 -11.90
N LEU A 119 -3.43 19.53 -12.94
CA LEU A 119 -3.95 18.15 -13.00
C LEU A 119 -2.83 17.11 -13.11
N THR A 120 -1.74 17.42 -13.81
CA THR A 120 -0.53 16.59 -13.86
C THR A 120 0.03 16.33 -12.46
N LYS A 121 0.13 17.36 -11.61
CA LYS A 121 0.58 17.22 -10.23
C LYS A 121 -0.35 16.32 -9.41
N ILE A 122 -1.66 16.43 -9.60
CA ILE A 122 -2.64 15.57 -8.94
C ILE A 122 -2.46 14.11 -9.37
N VAL A 123 -2.37 13.85 -10.68
CA VAL A 123 -2.13 12.50 -11.23
C VAL A 123 -0.83 11.90 -10.66
N HIS A 124 0.24 12.68 -10.62
CA HIS A 124 1.52 12.24 -10.04
C HIS A 124 1.37 11.86 -8.55
N SER A 125 0.77 12.75 -7.76
CA SER A 125 0.56 12.51 -6.32
C SER A 125 -0.28 11.27 -6.05
N LEU A 126 -1.41 11.11 -6.73
CA LEU A 126 -2.29 9.95 -6.56
C LEU A 126 -1.61 8.66 -7.01
N THR A 127 -0.87 8.69 -8.13
CA THR A 127 -0.10 7.54 -8.62
C THR A 127 0.94 7.08 -7.59
N ALA A 128 1.68 8.01 -6.97
CA ALA A 128 2.67 7.69 -5.94
C ALA A 128 2.02 7.07 -4.69
N ARG A 129 0.87 7.59 -4.26
CA ARG A 129 0.12 7.05 -3.10
C ARG A 129 -0.41 5.64 -3.38
N ILE A 130 -0.96 5.40 -4.57
CA ILE A 130 -1.42 4.06 -4.97
C ILE A 130 -0.24 3.08 -5.06
N LEU A 131 0.91 3.52 -5.58
CA LEU A 131 2.12 2.69 -5.64
C LEU A 131 2.56 2.23 -4.24
N PHE A 132 2.46 3.11 -3.25
CA PHE A 132 2.77 2.78 -1.87
C PHE A 132 1.88 1.64 -1.33
N VAL A 133 0.58 1.71 -1.56
CA VAL A 133 -0.39 0.69 -1.13
C VAL A 133 -0.24 -0.60 -1.95
N ALA A 134 0.00 -0.48 -3.26
CA ALA A 134 0.18 -1.62 -4.17
C ALA A 134 1.36 -2.50 -3.78
N ASN A 135 2.48 -1.90 -3.40
CA ASN A 135 3.69 -2.61 -3.00
C ASN A 135 3.56 -3.33 -1.63
N ARG A 136 2.53 -3.02 -0.85
CA ARG A 136 2.34 -3.57 0.50
C ARG A 136 1.18 -4.54 0.55
N ALA A 137 -0.04 -4.06 0.44
CA ALA A 137 -1.24 -4.85 0.69
C ALA A 137 -2.14 -5.07 -0.55
N ARG A 138 -1.83 -4.42 -1.70
CA ARG A 138 -2.67 -4.45 -2.89
C ARG A 138 -1.87 -4.80 -4.17
N PRO A 139 -1.26 -5.99 -4.23
CA PRO A 139 -0.49 -6.42 -5.39
C PRO A 139 -1.32 -6.52 -6.68
N ASP A 140 -2.64 -6.64 -6.58
CA ASP A 140 -3.60 -6.57 -7.69
C ASP A 140 -3.51 -5.25 -8.47
N MET A 141 -3.03 -4.17 -7.84
CA MET A 141 -2.84 -2.87 -8.47
C MET A 141 -1.46 -2.68 -9.14
N LEU A 142 -0.49 -3.56 -8.88
CA LEU A 142 0.90 -3.35 -9.31
C LEU A 142 1.05 -3.20 -10.83
N THR A 143 0.36 -3.99 -11.61
CA THR A 143 0.44 -3.92 -13.08
C THR A 143 -0.06 -2.57 -13.60
N PHE A 144 -1.22 -2.13 -13.11
CA PHE A 144 -1.79 -0.84 -13.49
C PHE A 144 -0.89 0.32 -13.06
N ILE A 145 -0.43 0.31 -11.81
CA ILE A 145 0.35 1.43 -11.31
C ILE A 145 1.75 1.49 -11.93
N SER A 146 2.34 0.34 -12.30
CA SER A 146 3.59 0.29 -13.07
C SER A 146 3.43 0.90 -14.47
N PHE A 147 2.29 0.75 -15.10
CA PHE A 147 1.96 1.45 -16.34
C PHE A 147 1.86 2.96 -16.10
N MET A 148 1.14 3.38 -15.06
CA MET A 148 0.93 4.80 -14.75
C MET A 148 2.23 5.53 -14.36
N THR A 149 3.14 4.89 -13.63
CA THR A 149 4.42 5.51 -13.22
C THR A 149 5.29 5.94 -14.40
N LYS A 150 5.19 5.28 -15.54
CA LYS A 150 5.91 5.67 -16.76
C LYS A 150 5.33 6.91 -17.46
N ARG A 151 4.14 7.34 -17.07
CA ARG A 151 3.36 8.39 -17.73
C ARG A 151 3.16 9.64 -16.89
N VAL A 152 3.54 9.62 -15.62
CA VAL A 152 3.28 10.71 -14.65
C VAL A 152 3.93 12.05 -14.99
N LEU A 153 4.98 12.05 -15.82
CA LEU A 153 5.66 13.30 -16.23
C LEU A 153 4.88 14.07 -17.30
N ALA A 154 4.14 13.36 -18.16
CA ALA A 154 3.34 13.96 -19.22
C ALA A 154 2.03 13.15 -19.41
N PRO A 155 1.15 13.11 -18.40
CA PRO A 155 -0.07 12.35 -18.47
C PRO A 155 -1.08 13.02 -19.41
N THR A 156 -1.87 12.19 -20.08
CA THR A 156 -2.97 12.64 -20.94
C THR A 156 -4.30 12.63 -20.18
N VAL A 157 -5.33 13.23 -20.76
CA VAL A 157 -6.72 13.15 -20.27
C VAL A 157 -7.17 11.69 -20.13
N GLU A 158 -6.76 10.83 -21.06
CA GLU A 158 -7.07 9.40 -20.98
C GLU A 158 -6.38 8.72 -19.77
N ASP A 159 -5.13 9.06 -19.47
CA ASP A 159 -4.42 8.56 -18.28
C ASP A 159 -5.13 8.98 -16.99
N GLY A 160 -5.60 10.23 -16.93
CA GLY A 160 -6.41 10.72 -15.80
C GLY A 160 -7.71 9.94 -15.62
N ARG A 161 -8.42 9.61 -16.72
CA ARG A 161 -9.63 8.79 -16.66
C ARG A 161 -9.35 7.35 -16.21
N LYS A 162 -8.24 6.77 -16.67
CA LYS A 162 -7.78 5.45 -16.22
C LYS A 162 -7.47 5.45 -14.73
N LEU A 163 -6.80 6.50 -14.25
CA LEU A 163 -6.53 6.66 -12.82
C LEU A 163 -7.83 6.75 -12.00
N LEU A 164 -8.80 7.55 -12.41
CA LEU A 164 -10.11 7.64 -11.75
C LEU A 164 -10.83 6.30 -11.70
N ARG A 165 -10.72 5.49 -12.77
CA ARG A 165 -11.28 4.13 -12.79
C ARG A 165 -10.59 3.22 -11.78
N ALA A 166 -9.27 3.29 -11.66
CA ALA A 166 -8.51 2.54 -10.66
C ALA A 166 -8.87 2.99 -9.24
N MET A 167 -9.09 4.29 -9.00
CA MET A 167 -9.57 4.81 -7.71
C MET A 167 -10.93 4.25 -7.32
N ARG A 168 -11.87 4.13 -8.27
CA ARG A 168 -13.18 3.49 -8.01
C ARG A 168 -13.02 2.03 -7.66
N TYR A 169 -12.17 1.29 -8.36
CA TYR A 169 -11.87 -0.09 -8.01
C TYR A 169 -11.33 -0.20 -6.59
N LEU A 170 -10.34 0.62 -6.22
CA LEU A 170 -9.79 0.67 -4.87
C LEU A 170 -10.87 0.99 -3.82
N ALA A 171 -11.77 1.96 -4.08
CA ALA A 171 -12.84 2.31 -3.17
C ALA A 171 -13.80 1.13 -2.94
N HIS A 172 -14.20 0.42 -4.00
CA HIS A 172 -15.10 -0.73 -3.90
C HIS A 172 -14.45 -1.95 -3.24
N THR A 173 -13.13 -2.05 -3.29
CA THR A 173 -12.35 -3.17 -2.78
C THR A 173 -11.45 -2.78 -1.62
N SER A 174 -11.78 -1.71 -0.89
CA SER A 174 -10.95 -1.16 0.19
C SER A 174 -10.66 -2.16 1.32
N LYS A 175 -11.53 -3.15 1.50
CA LYS A 175 -11.43 -4.20 2.53
C LYS A 175 -10.71 -5.47 2.05
N LEU A 176 -10.18 -5.49 0.83
CA LEU A 176 -9.37 -6.64 0.39
C LEU A 176 -8.09 -6.72 1.22
N GLU A 177 -7.80 -7.94 1.63
CA GLU A 177 -6.64 -8.30 2.44
C GLU A 177 -5.70 -9.19 1.61
N LEU A 178 -4.40 -8.96 1.77
CA LEU A 178 -3.39 -9.88 1.28
C LEU A 178 -3.19 -10.97 2.33
N THR A 179 -3.35 -12.22 1.96
CA THR A 179 -3.14 -13.37 2.85
C THR A 179 -1.83 -14.06 2.50
N LEU A 180 -0.93 -14.13 3.47
CA LEU A 180 0.36 -14.81 3.36
C LEU A 180 0.33 -16.05 4.25
N GLY A 181 0.63 -17.22 3.68
CA GLY A 181 0.80 -18.48 4.41
C GLY A 181 2.27 -18.79 4.68
N PHE A 182 2.58 -19.43 5.83
CA PHE A 182 3.94 -19.86 6.21
C PHE A 182 3.93 -21.16 7.03
#